data_29f4447922c1bcf3be102418df7023fc
#
_entry.id   29f4447922c1bcf3be102418df7023fc
#
_cell.length_a   1.000
_cell.length_b   1.000
_cell.length_c   1.000
_cell.angle_alpha   90.00
_cell.angle_beta   90.00
_cell.angle_gamma   90.00
#
_symmetry.space_group_name_H-M   'P 1'
#
loop_
_entity.id
_entity.type
_entity.pdbx_description
1 polymer ?
#
loop_
_entity_poly.entity_id
_entity_poly.type
_entity_poly.pdbx_seq_one_letter_code
_entity_poly.pdbx_strand_id
1 'polypeptide(L)'
;MRFKFNKEIEYFFKKFPLLEKYLLKKRLIRAYKKKYEEELLFLDKIVDKVSESVDVGVYRGVYTFQLAKISKHVHSFEPNPLIFPYLNKNLQKLIKNLTLYNVALSDKNGETELRIPIRNKYANKNNYEEMYESGRATIHENNIINSEYNSFKVRTVKLDDILINNPIGFVKIDAEGHEKDILMGAKEIIKFVCHKSWRKFD
;
A
#
# COMPACT_ATOMS: atom_id res chain seq x y z
N MET A 1 -19.01 2.42 -14.63
CA MET A 1 -18.76 3.70 -15.32
C MET A 1 -17.29 4.07 -15.08
N ARG A 2 -16.39 3.73 -16.02
CA ARG A 2 -14.96 4.04 -15.98
C ARG A 2 -14.78 5.48 -16.45
N PHE A 3 -14.42 6.39 -15.58
CA PHE A 3 -13.99 7.73 -16.00
C PHE A 3 -12.59 7.59 -16.63
N LYS A 4 -12.52 7.66 -17.96
CA LYS A 4 -11.28 8.00 -18.65
C LYS A 4 -10.91 9.43 -18.21
N PHE A 5 -9.87 9.55 -17.40
CA PHE A 5 -9.29 10.86 -17.10
C PHE A 5 -8.62 11.38 -18.38
N ASN A 6 -9.33 12.25 -19.09
CA ASN A 6 -8.78 12.99 -20.22
C ASN A 6 -7.81 14.06 -19.66
N LYS A 7 -6.71 14.37 -20.37
CA LYS A 7 -5.73 15.40 -19.98
C LYS A 7 -6.38 16.76 -19.65
N GLU A 8 -7.49 17.07 -20.30
CA GLU A 8 -8.29 18.28 -20.04
C GLU A 8 -8.94 18.27 -18.66
N ILE A 9 -9.42 17.09 -18.20
CA ILE A 9 -10.00 16.92 -16.87
C ILE A 9 -8.89 17.03 -15.80
N GLU A 10 -7.70 16.48 -16.06
CA GLU A 10 -6.55 16.61 -15.18
C GLU A 10 -6.07 18.06 -15.05
N TYR A 11 -6.07 18.81 -16.16
CA TYR A 11 -5.77 20.24 -16.19
C TYR A 11 -6.82 21.06 -15.44
N PHE A 12 -8.12 20.73 -15.60
CA PHE A 12 -9.21 21.36 -14.88
C PHE A 12 -9.08 21.15 -13.35
N PHE A 13 -8.75 19.92 -12.92
CA PHE A 13 -8.57 19.63 -11.49
C PHE A 13 -7.33 20.29 -10.89
N LYS A 14 -6.26 20.53 -11.66
CA LYS A 14 -5.11 21.32 -11.19
C LYS A 14 -5.49 22.75 -10.81
N LYS A 15 -6.52 23.31 -11.44
CA LYS A 15 -7.06 24.63 -11.08
C LYS A 15 -7.93 24.64 -9.81
N PHE A 16 -8.42 23.45 -9.38
CA PHE A 16 -9.32 23.33 -8.23
C PHE A 16 -8.82 22.26 -7.23
N PRO A 17 -7.75 22.53 -6.46
CA PRO A 17 -7.12 21.55 -5.57
C PRO A 17 -8.08 20.98 -4.50
N LEU A 18 -9.05 21.76 -4.06
CA LEU A 18 -10.06 21.32 -3.09
C LEU A 18 -11.03 20.30 -3.70
N LEU A 19 -11.39 20.47 -4.97
CA LEU A 19 -12.24 19.54 -5.69
C LEU A 19 -11.50 18.22 -5.97
N GLU A 20 -10.22 18.29 -6.39
CA GLU A 20 -9.37 17.11 -6.55
C GLU A 20 -9.30 16.29 -5.24
N LYS A 21 -9.03 16.97 -4.13
CA LYS A 21 -9.00 16.38 -2.79
C LYS A 21 -10.33 15.73 -2.39
N TYR A 22 -11.44 16.40 -2.63
CA TYR A 22 -12.79 15.89 -2.35
C TYR A 22 -13.10 14.62 -3.16
N LEU A 23 -12.82 14.61 -4.46
CA LEU A 23 -13.08 13.48 -5.34
C LEU A 23 -12.21 12.27 -4.98
N LEU A 24 -10.94 12.50 -4.66
CA LEU A 24 -10.05 11.45 -4.20
C LEU A 24 -10.57 10.82 -2.89
N LYS A 25 -10.94 11.65 -1.90
CA LYS A 25 -11.55 11.17 -0.66
C LYS A 25 -12.82 10.36 -0.92
N LYS A 26 -13.69 10.84 -1.82
CA LYS A 26 -14.92 10.14 -2.21
C LYS A 26 -14.63 8.81 -2.90
N ARG A 27 -13.56 8.72 -3.70
CA ARG A 27 -13.11 7.48 -4.37
C ARG A 27 -12.65 6.43 -3.33
N LEU A 28 -11.84 6.82 -2.35
CA LEU A 28 -11.39 5.95 -1.27
C LEU A 28 -12.54 5.47 -0.37
N ILE A 29 -13.48 6.36 -0.04
CA ILE A 29 -14.69 5.99 0.72
C ILE A 29 -15.59 5.04 -0.06
N ARG A 30 -15.73 5.22 -1.38
CA ARG A 30 -16.51 4.29 -2.22
C ARG A 30 -15.86 2.92 -2.32
N ALA A 31 -14.53 2.86 -2.44
CA ALA A 31 -13.78 1.59 -2.44
C ALA A 31 -14.01 0.85 -1.13
N TYR A 32 -13.91 1.53 0.00
CA TYR A 32 -14.25 0.99 1.32
C TYR A 32 -15.69 0.47 1.41
N LYS A 33 -16.69 1.26 0.96
CA LYS A 33 -18.12 0.88 1.04
C LYS A 33 -18.53 -0.26 0.11
N LYS A 34 -17.77 -0.55 -0.93
CA LYS A 34 -18.07 -1.63 -1.89
C LYS A 34 -17.79 -3.04 -1.36
N LYS A 35 -17.42 -3.18 -0.07
CA LYS A 35 -17.22 -4.47 0.62
C LYS A 35 -16.31 -5.44 -0.12
N TYR A 36 -15.22 -4.93 -0.72
CA TYR A 36 -14.25 -5.82 -1.38
C TYR A 36 -13.47 -6.68 -0.38
N GLU A 37 -13.35 -6.21 0.87
CA GLU A 37 -12.59 -6.86 1.93
C GLU A 37 -13.34 -6.64 3.25
N GLU A 38 -13.85 -7.70 3.84
CA GLU A 38 -14.66 -7.63 5.07
C GLU A 38 -13.81 -7.21 6.27
N GLU A 39 -12.52 -7.51 6.26
CA GLU A 39 -11.55 -7.15 7.30
C GLU A 39 -11.50 -5.64 7.56
N LEU A 40 -11.73 -4.82 6.52
CA LEU A 40 -11.78 -3.36 6.66
C LEU A 40 -12.85 -2.89 7.65
N LEU A 41 -13.92 -3.66 7.83
CA LEU A 41 -15.03 -3.32 8.74
C LEU A 41 -14.66 -3.52 10.22
N PHE A 42 -13.60 -4.28 10.49
CA PHE A 42 -13.15 -4.60 11.83
C PHE A 42 -11.92 -3.85 12.28
N LEU A 43 -11.31 -3.04 11.40
CA LEU A 43 -10.06 -2.33 11.72
C LEU A 43 -10.18 -1.46 12.99
N ASP A 44 -11.31 -0.80 13.20
CA ASP A 44 -11.53 0.05 14.38
C ASP A 44 -11.62 -0.73 15.70
N LYS A 45 -11.83 -2.05 15.63
CA LYS A 45 -11.87 -2.95 16.78
C LYS A 45 -10.52 -3.57 17.12
N ILE A 46 -9.68 -3.81 16.08
CA ILE A 46 -8.41 -4.52 16.25
C ILE A 46 -7.20 -3.58 16.30
N VAL A 47 -7.29 -2.39 15.69
CA VAL A 47 -6.20 -1.41 15.66
C VAL A 47 -6.13 -0.63 16.97
N ASP A 48 -4.94 -0.54 17.53
CA ASP A 48 -4.66 0.29 18.69
C ASP A 48 -4.50 1.76 18.28
N LYS A 49 -5.41 2.62 18.75
CA LYS A 49 -5.47 4.05 18.38
C LYS A 49 -4.30 4.89 18.89
N VAL A 50 -3.60 4.43 19.92
CA VAL A 50 -2.45 5.11 20.50
C VAL A 50 -1.12 4.67 19.89
N SER A 51 -1.14 3.62 19.09
CA SER A 51 0.01 3.06 18.39
C SER A 51 0.04 3.44 16.92
N GLU A 52 1.16 3.17 16.28
CA GLU A 52 1.36 3.35 14.86
C GLU A 52 1.02 2.06 14.10
N SER A 53 0.64 2.18 12.84
CA SER A 53 0.27 1.04 12.00
C SER A 53 1.17 0.95 10.77
N VAL A 54 1.35 -0.28 10.29
CA VAL A 54 2.06 -0.59 9.05
C VAL A 54 1.09 -1.14 8.01
N ASP A 55 1.17 -0.64 6.77
CA ASP A 55 0.44 -1.12 5.61
C ASP A 55 1.44 -1.54 4.53
N VAL A 56 1.58 -2.84 4.29
CA VAL A 56 2.46 -3.41 3.27
C VAL A 56 1.62 -3.82 2.07
N GLY A 57 1.99 -3.28 0.88
CA GLY A 57 1.21 -3.43 -0.34
C GLY A 57 0.06 -2.41 -0.38
N VAL A 58 0.42 -1.15 -0.60
CA VAL A 58 -0.52 0.00 -0.57
C VAL A 58 -1.52 -0.04 -1.71
N TYR A 59 -1.06 -0.42 -2.90
CA TYR A 59 -1.84 -0.49 -4.14
C TYR A 59 -2.67 0.78 -4.41
N ARG A 60 -3.94 0.83 -3.96
CA ARG A 60 -4.84 1.99 -4.14
C ARG A 60 -4.95 2.88 -2.90
N GLY A 61 -4.30 2.51 -1.80
CA GLY A 61 -4.28 3.27 -0.56
C GLY A 61 -5.55 3.19 0.28
N VAL A 62 -6.39 2.17 0.08
CA VAL A 62 -7.66 2.02 0.82
C VAL A 62 -7.38 1.69 2.28
N TYR A 63 -6.51 0.70 2.55
CA TYR A 63 -6.08 0.36 3.92
C TYR A 63 -5.34 1.52 4.56
N THR A 64 -4.33 2.09 3.90
CA THR A 64 -3.61 3.29 4.37
C THR A 64 -4.57 4.39 4.83
N PHE A 65 -5.60 4.69 4.00
CA PHE A 65 -6.56 5.75 4.30
C PHE A 65 -7.44 5.43 5.52
N GLN A 66 -7.83 4.17 5.72
CA GLN A 66 -8.64 3.77 6.89
C GLN A 66 -7.76 3.73 8.15
N LEU A 67 -6.57 3.12 8.09
CA LEU A 67 -5.62 3.08 9.19
C LEU A 67 -5.25 4.49 9.68
N ALA A 68 -5.06 5.44 8.79
CA ALA A 68 -4.73 6.82 9.15
C ALA A 68 -5.82 7.56 9.94
N LYS A 69 -7.06 7.08 9.94
CA LYS A 69 -8.15 7.63 10.75
C LYS A 69 -8.15 7.12 12.18
N ILE A 70 -7.55 5.96 12.41
CA ILE A 70 -7.65 5.23 13.68
C ILE A 70 -6.30 5.03 14.36
N SER A 71 -5.19 5.19 13.67
CA SER A 71 -3.83 5.06 14.21
C SER A 71 -3.20 6.42 14.46
N LYS A 72 -2.24 6.47 15.37
CA LYS A 72 -1.43 7.67 15.62
C LYS A 72 -0.65 8.08 14.38
N HIS A 73 -0.04 7.11 13.69
CA HIS A 73 0.69 7.28 12.43
C HIS A 73 0.60 6.02 11.58
N VAL A 74 0.76 6.16 10.27
CA VAL A 74 0.77 5.02 9.33
C VAL A 74 2.05 5.02 8.52
N HIS A 75 2.76 3.89 8.50
CA HIS A 75 3.90 3.62 7.65
C HIS A 75 3.46 2.70 6.52
N SER A 76 3.51 3.17 5.28
CA SER A 76 2.98 2.44 4.13
C SER A 76 4.07 2.16 3.11
N PHE A 77 4.18 0.90 2.69
CA PHE A 77 5.24 0.40 1.83
C PHE A 77 4.67 -0.05 0.48
N GLU A 78 5.17 0.55 -0.61
CA GLU A 78 4.77 0.25 -1.98
C GLU A 78 5.99 0.24 -2.90
N PRO A 79 6.44 -0.94 -3.35
CA PRO A 79 7.62 -1.04 -4.21
C PRO A 79 7.37 -0.64 -5.65
N ASN A 80 6.12 -0.69 -6.14
CA ASN A 80 5.78 -0.52 -7.54
C ASN A 80 6.05 0.92 -8.02
N PRO A 81 7.09 1.15 -8.87
CA PRO A 81 7.47 2.48 -9.32
C PRO A 81 6.44 3.14 -10.23
N LEU A 82 5.52 2.37 -10.81
CA LEU A 82 4.48 2.91 -11.70
C LEU A 82 3.35 3.58 -10.92
N ILE A 83 3.01 3.06 -9.74
CA ILE A 83 1.90 3.60 -8.94
C ILE A 83 2.37 4.50 -7.79
N PHE A 84 3.58 4.32 -7.30
CA PHE A 84 4.11 5.08 -6.16
C PHE A 84 4.04 6.61 -6.35
N PRO A 85 4.41 7.20 -7.50
CA PRO A 85 4.31 8.65 -7.71
C PRO A 85 2.88 9.17 -7.56
N TYR A 86 1.88 8.40 -8.02
CA TYR A 86 0.48 8.73 -7.87
C TYR A 86 0.06 8.67 -6.39
N LEU A 87 0.44 7.62 -5.67
CA LEU A 87 0.15 7.44 -4.25
C LEU A 87 0.77 8.58 -3.43
N ASN A 88 2.05 8.85 -3.64
CA ASN A 88 2.79 9.90 -2.93
C ASN A 88 2.13 11.27 -3.13
N LYS A 89 1.83 11.62 -4.38
CA LYS A 89 1.15 12.90 -4.70
C LYS A 89 -0.22 13.02 -4.03
N ASN A 90 -1.00 11.94 -4.02
CA ASN A 90 -2.41 12.02 -3.66
C ASN A 90 -2.69 11.69 -2.20
N LEU A 91 -2.07 10.65 -1.63
CA LEU A 91 -2.28 10.29 -0.24
C LEU A 91 -1.66 11.32 0.72
N GLN A 92 -0.47 11.85 0.41
CA GLN A 92 0.16 12.91 1.21
C GLN A 92 -0.71 14.18 1.33
N LYS A 93 -1.49 14.51 0.29
CA LYS A 93 -2.45 15.64 0.34
C LYS A 93 -3.63 15.38 1.27
N LEU A 94 -4.04 14.11 1.44
CA LEU A 94 -5.22 13.73 2.22
C LEU A 94 -4.90 13.39 3.67
N ILE A 95 -3.74 12.80 3.91
CA ILE A 95 -3.36 12.15 5.15
C ILE A 95 -2.13 12.86 5.71
N LYS A 96 -2.25 13.41 6.91
CA LYS A 96 -1.16 14.14 7.56
C LYS A 96 -0.23 13.23 8.37
N ASN A 97 -0.77 12.15 8.91
CA ASN A 97 -0.07 11.16 9.75
C ASN A 97 0.34 9.93 8.92
N LEU A 98 1.02 10.16 7.79
CA LEU A 98 1.46 9.13 6.84
C LEU A 98 2.91 9.31 6.43
N THR A 99 3.67 8.23 6.46
CA THR A 99 4.96 8.09 5.77
C THR A 99 4.84 7.01 4.70
N LEU A 100 5.18 7.35 3.46
CA LEU A 100 5.19 6.44 2.31
C LEU A 100 6.63 6.07 1.95
N TYR A 101 6.88 4.77 1.76
CA TYR A 101 8.18 4.22 1.39
C TYR A 101 8.09 3.52 0.05
N ASN A 102 8.94 3.93 -0.92
CA ASN A 102 9.05 3.25 -2.22
C ASN A 102 10.10 2.15 -2.15
N VAL A 103 9.82 1.14 -1.35
CA VAL A 103 10.67 -0.04 -1.15
C VAL A 103 9.80 -1.27 -0.95
N ALA A 104 10.33 -2.45 -1.26
CA ALA A 104 9.74 -3.72 -0.87
C ALA A 104 10.26 -4.12 0.53
N LEU A 105 9.39 -4.69 1.35
CA LEU A 105 9.82 -5.34 2.59
C LEU A 105 10.22 -6.78 2.30
N SER A 106 11.27 -7.26 2.98
CA SER A 106 11.80 -8.62 2.82
C SER A 106 12.59 -9.05 4.07
N ASP A 107 13.13 -10.26 4.06
CA ASP A 107 14.01 -10.81 5.09
C ASP A 107 15.43 -10.25 5.08
N LYS A 108 15.81 -9.52 4.02
CA LYS A 108 17.14 -8.93 3.81
C LYS A 108 17.08 -7.59 3.07
N ASN A 109 18.10 -6.76 3.34
CA ASN A 109 18.32 -5.52 2.61
C ASN A 109 19.03 -5.81 1.28
N GLY A 110 18.68 -5.08 0.22
CA GLY A 110 19.29 -5.25 -1.10
C GLY A 110 18.42 -4.71 -2.21
N GLU A 111 18.42 -5.40 -3.32
CA GLU A 111 17.61 -5.12 -4.50
C GLU A 111 17.05 -6.43 -5.06
N THR A 112 15.88 -6.33 -5.69
CA THR A 112 15.21 -7.46 -6.36
C THR A 112 14.43 -6.97 -7.57
N GLU A 113 13.90 -7.91 -8.34
CA GLU A 113 13.00 -7.61 -9.45
C GLU A 113 11.54 -7.68 -9.02
N LEU A 114 10.81 -6.59 -9.20
CA LEU A 114 9.37 -6.55 -9.11
C LEU A 114 8.79 -6.87 -10.48
N ARG A 115 8.07 -7.98 -10.60
CA ARG A 115 7.40 -8.41 -11.82
C ARG A 115 5.95 -7.96 -11.80
N ILE A 116 5.54 -7.23 -12.83
CA ILE A 116 4.19 -6.67 -12.95
C ILE A 116 3.53 -7.25 -14.18
N PRO A 117 2.46 -8.06 -14.07
CA PRO A 117 1.77 -8.64 -15.21
C PRO A 117 1.20 -7.57 -16.14
N ILE A 118 1.29 -7.81 -17.44
CA ILE A 118 0.72 -6.96 -18.48
C ILE A 118 -0.72 -7.41 -18.75
N ARG A 119 -1.67 -6.51 -18.55
CA ARG A 119 -3.09 -6.74 -18.87
C ARG A 119 -3.41 -6.48 -20.33
N ASN A 120 -2.89 -5.37 -20.86
CA ASN A 120 -3.13 -4.93 -22.23
C ASN A 120 -1.89 -4.19 -22.76
N LYS A 121 -1.10 -4.87 -23.59
CA LYS A 121 0.11 -4.31 -24.21
C LYS A 121 -0.15 -3.20 -25.24
N TYR A 122 -1.37 -3.09 -25.71
CA TYR A 122 -1.80 -2.05 -26.66
C TYR A 122 -2.42 -0.83 -25.97
N ALA A 123 -2.52 -0.83 -24.64
CA ALA A 123 -2.98 0.33 -23.90
C ALA A 123 -2.03 1.52 -24.06
N ASN A 124 -2.57 2.73 -23.90
CA ASN A 124 -1.75 3.93 -23.90
C ASN A 124 -0.70 3.84 -22.76
N LYS A 125 0.59 3.96 -23.11
CA LYS A 125 1.72 3.87 -22.16
C LYS A 125 1.62 4.86 -20.97
N ASN A 126 0.84 5.93 -21.12
CA ASN A 126 0.56 6.89 -20.06
C ASN A 126 -0.56 6.45 -19.12
N ASN A 127 -1.23 5.31 -19.40
CA ASN A 127 -2.30 4.76 -18.57
C ASN A 127 -1.88 3.40 -18.01
N TYR A 128 -1.05 3.42 -16.95
CA TYR A 128 -0.54 2.21 -16.30
C TYR A 128 -1.66 1.32 -15.74
N GLU A 129 -2.82 1.88 -15.32
CA GLU A 129 -3.97 1.08 -14.83
C GLU A 129 -4.61 0.22 -15.93
N GLU A 130 -4.57 0.67 -17.18
CA GLU A 130 -5.04 -0.13 -18.32
C GLU A 130 -3.99 -1.13 -18.79
N MET A 131 -2.71 -0.76 -18.72
CA MET A 131 -1.59 -1.56 -19.22
C MET A 131 -1.20 -2.69 -18.26
N TYR A 132 -1.22 -2.47 -16.96
CA TYR A 132 -0.68 -3.38 -15.94
C TYR A 132 -1.72 -3.87 -14.94
N GLU A 133 -1.50 -5.09 -14.44
CA GLU A 133 -2.20 -5.64 -13.28
C GLU A 133 -1.41 -5.35 -12.00
N SER A 134 -1.31 -4.07 -11.65
CA SER A 134 -0.47 -3.61 -10.53
C SER A 134 -0.84 -4.23 -9.17
N GLY A 135 -2.07 -4.71 -9.00
CA GLY A 135 -2.49 -5.43 -7.79
C GLY A 135 -2.00 -6.87 -7.73
N ARG A 136 -1.34 -7.37 -8.79
CA ARG A 136 -0.72 -8.71 -8.87
C ARG A 136 0.80 -8.63 -9.05
N ALA A 137 1.38 -7.48 -8.74
CA ALA A 137 2.82 -7.28 -8.79
C ALA A 137 3.49 -8.08 -7.67
N THR A 138 4.53 -8.85 -8.01
CA THR A 138 5.21 -9.71 -7.04
C THR A 138 6.72 -9.67 -7.18
N ILE A 139 7.44 -9.78 -6.06
CA ILE A 139 8.89 -10.00 -6.00
C ILE A 139 9.22 -11.47 -5.68
N HIS A 140 8.23 -12.31 -5.39
CA HIS A 140 8.43 -13.71 -5.01
C HIS A 140 8.77 -14.56 -6.23
N GLU A 141 9.95 -15.18 -6.24
CA GLU A 141 10.49 -15.91 -7.39
C GLU A 141 9.58 -17.09 -7.84
N ASN A 142 8.99 -17.79 -6.88
CA ASN A 142 8.13 -18.95 -7.14
C ASN A 142 6.69 -18.58 -7.51
N ASN A 143 6.33 -17.29 -7.50
CA ASN A 143 5.00 -16.87 -7.94
C ASN A 143 4.96 -16.88 -9.47
N ILE A 144 4.27 -17.89 -10.04
CA ILE A 144 4.19 -18.09 -11.48
C ILE A 144 3.25 -17.06 -12.09
N ILE A 145 3.79 -16.20 -12.94
CA ILE A 145 3.01 -15.26 -13.76
C ILE A 145 2.81 -15.91 -15.13
N ASN A 146 1.60 -16.43 -15.41
CA ASN A 146 1.26 -17.08 -16.68
C ASN A 146 0.99 -16.08 -17.84
N SER A 147 1.19 -14.80 -17.64
CA SER A 147 1.05 -13.74 -18.64
C SER A 147 2.39 -13.05 -18.91
N GLU A 148 2.46 -12.28 -20.00
CA GLU A 148 3.59 -11.33 -20.21
C GLU A 148 3.68 -10.39 -18.99
N TYR A 149 4.89 -10.04 -18.57
CA TYR A 149 5.14 -9.10 -17.48
C TYR A 149 6.34 -8.21 -17.79
N ASN A 150 6.40 -7.07 -17.13
CA ASN A 150 7.62 -6.25 -17.08
C ASN A 150 8.26 -6.34 -15.70
N SER A 151 9.60 -6.37 -15.69
CA SER A 151 10.40 -6.34 -14.47
C SER A 151 10.91 -4.94 -14.18
N PHE A 152 10.89 -4.57 -12.91
CA PHE A 152 11.42 -3.31 -12.40
C PHE A 152 12.35 -3.60 -11.22
N LYS A 153 13.56 -3.05 -11.26
CA LYS A 153 14.48 -3.16 -10.14
C LYS A 153 13.99 -2.31 -8.97
N VAL A 154 13.81 -2.92 -7.80
CA VAL A 154 13.31 -2.27 -6.58
C VAL A 154 14.20 -2.60 -5.40
N ARG A 155 14.30 -1.65 -4.47
CA ARG A 155 15.04 -1.83 -3.23
C ARG A 155 14.26 -2.71 -2.25
N THR A 156 14.95 -3.63 -1.56
CA THR A 156 14.40 -4.40 -0.43
C THR A 156 15.00 -3.92 0.89
N VAL A 157 14.17 -3.98 1.95
CA VAL A 157 14.58 -3.63 3.32
C VAL A 157 13.85 -4.50 4.34
N LYS A 158 14.46 -4.71 5.51
CA LYS A 158 13.77 -5.33 6.64
C LYS A 158 12.93 -4.28 7.37
N LEU A 159 11.74 -4.66 7.80
CA LEU A 159 10.87 -3.77 8.57
C LEU A 159 11.53 -3.37 9.90
N ASP A 160 12.19 -4.32 10.57
CA ASP A 160 12.90 -4.08 11.82
C ASP A 160 13.99 -3.00 11.67
N ASP A 161 14.70 -2.94 10.54
CA ASP A 161 15.75 -1.93 10.31
C ASP A 161 15.21 -0.51 10.18
N ILE A 162 13.92 -0.37 9.83
CA ILE A 162 13.28 0.96 9.64
C ILE A 162 12.50 1.38 10.88
N LEU A 163 11.73 0.48 11.49
CA LEU A 163 10.69 0.83 12.46
C LEU A 163 10.87 0.20 13.85
N ILE A 164 12.03 -0.41 14.18
CA ILE A 164 12.25 -1.10 15.46
C ILE A 164 11.95 -0.23 16.68
N ASN A 165 12.18 1.06 16.60
CA ASN A 165 11.96 2.02 17.69
C ASN A 165 10.56 2.66 17.67
N ASN A 166 9.72 2.31 16.72
CA ASN A 166 8.37 2.86 16.61
C ASN A 166 7.36 2.04 17.41
N PRO A 167 6.38 2.68 18.05
CA PRO A 167 5.35 1.97 18.84
C PRO A 167 4.30 1.32 17.91
N ILE A 168 4.71 0.33 17.13
CA ILE A 168 3.81 -0.38 16.19
C ILE A 168 2.82 -1.22 16.98
N GLY A 169 1.53 -1.08 16.65
CA GLY A 169 0.43 -1.84 17.26
C GLY A 169 -0.38 -2.66 16.26
N PHE A 170 -0.18 -2.43 14.97
CA PHE A 170 -0.89 -3.16 13.92
C PHE A 170 -0.04 -3.24 12.65
N VAL A 171 -0.02 -4.40 12.01
CA VAL A 171 0.65 -4.63 10.72
C VAL A 171 -0.32 -5.37 9.79
N LYS A 172 -0.61 -4.78 8.61
CA LYS A 172 -1.28 -5.43 7.49
C LYS A 172 -0.22 -5.79 6.45
N ILE A 173 -0.24 -7.02 5.98
CA ILE A 173 0.65 -7.51 4.92
C ILE A 173 -0.20 -8.10 3.81
N ASP A 174 0.02 -7.63 2.59
CA ASP A 174 -0.58 -8.12 1.35
C ASP A 174 0.44 -7.90 0.24
N ALA A 175 1.28 -8.90 0.00
CA ALA A 175 2.49 -8.77 -0.80
C ALA A 175 2.61 -9.86 -1.88
N GLU A 176 1.45 -10.41 -2.30
CA GLU A 176 1.34 -11.33 -3.45
C GLU A 176 2.39 -12.47 -3.40
N GLY A 177 2.40 -13.19 -2.24
CA GLY A 177 3.22 -14.37 -2.01
C GLY A 177 4.57 -14.14 -1.30
N HIS A 178 4.90 -12.90 -0.93
CA HIS A 178 6.15 -12.57 -0.23
C HIS A 178 5.97 -12.36 1.29
N GLU A 179 4.81 -12.69 1.84
CA GLU A 179 4.40 -12.45 3.24
C GLU A 179 5.36 -13.10 4.24
N LYS A 180 5.82 -14.32 3.95
CA LYS A 180 6.75 -15.06 4.82
C LYS A 180 8.07 -14.33 5.00
N ASP A 181 8.66 -13.83 3.91
CA ASP A 181 9.96 -13.15 3.94
C ASP A 181 9.82 -11.79 4.65
N ILE A 182 8.70 -11.10 4.47
CA ILE A 182 8.38 -9.88 5.21
C ILE A 182 8.32 -10.15 6.72
N LEU A 183 7.61 -11.21 7.15
CA LEU A 183 7.54 -11.61 8.57
C LEU A 183 8.92 -11.97 9.12
N MET A 184 9.80 -12.59 8.32
CA MET A 184 11.18 -12.90 8.71
C MET A 184 12.03 -11.64 8.88
N GLY A 185 11.76 -10.56 8.14
CA GLY A 185 12.40 -9.25 8.28
C GLY A 185 11.75 -8.32 9.31
N ALA A 186 10.69 -8.78 9.98
CA ALA A 186 9.90 -8.01 10.95
C ALA A 186 9.80 -8.70 12.33
N LYS A 187 10.73 -9.60 12.65
CA LYS A 187 10.63 -10.49 13.82
C LYS A 187 10.45 -9.75 15.13
N GLU A 188 11.23 -8.69 15.35
CA GLU A 188 11.20 -7.95 16.61
C GLU A 188 9.93 -7.11 16.73
N ILE A 189 9.52 -6.46 15.66
CA ILE A 189 8.25 -5.71 15.60
C ILE A 189 7.07 -6.65 15.84
N ILE A 190 7.02 -7.82 15.18
CA ILE A 190 5.92 -8.78 15.33
C ILE A 190 5.86 -9.33 16.75
N LYS A 191 6.99 -9.68 17.38
CA LYS A 191 7.01 -10.08 18.80
C LYS A 191 6.38 -9.02 19.69
N PHE A 192 6.70 -7.74 19.46
CA PHE A 192 6.16 -6.63 20.22
C PHE A 192 4.65 -6.45 20.02
N VAL A 193 4.18 -6.52 18.77
CA VAL A 193 2.76 -6.43 18.41
C VAL A 193 1.96 -7.58 19.05
N CYS A 194 2.44 -8.81 18.94
CA CYS A 194 1.82 -9.99 19.56
C CYS A 194 1.75 -9.86 21.08
N HIS A 195 2.84 -9.45 21.74
CA HIS A 195 2.88 -9.30 23.19
C HIS A 195 1.88 -8.24 23.72
N LYS A 196 1.69 -7.13 22.98
CA LYS A 196 0.66 -6.13 23.31
C LYS A 196 -0.78 -6.68 23.16
N SER A 197 -1.01 -7.51 22.15
CA SER A 197 -2.33 -8.07 21.90
C SER A 197 -2.80 -8.99 23.02
N TRP A 198 -1.92 -9.80 23.59
CA TRP A 198 -2.24 -10.70 24.71
C TRP A 198 -2.63 -9.96 25.99
N ARG A 199 -2.03 -8.80 26.28
CA ARG A 199 -2.37 -8.00 27.48
C ARG A 199 -3.74 -7.31 27.43
N LYS A 200 -4.43 -7.32 26.30
CA LYS A 200 -5.78 -6.73 26.17
C LYS A 200 -6.90 -7.72 26.57
N PHE A 201 -6.54 -8.97 26.83
CA PHE A 201 -7.48 -10.03 27.19
C PHE A 201 -7.34 -10.51 28.64
N ASP A 202 -6.41 -9.93 29.40
CA ASP A 202 -6.26 -10.03 30.85
C ASP A 202 -6.96 -8.82 31.53
#